data_501f7848ab103cddae693ce49795cb19
#
_entry.id   501f7848ab103cddae693ce49795cb19
#
_cell.length_a   1.000
_cell.length_b   1.000
_cell.length_c   1.000
_cell.angle_alpha   90.00
_cell.angle_beta   90.00
_cell.angle_gamma   90.00
#
_symmetry.space_group_name_H-M   'P 1'
#
loop_
_entity.id
_entity.type
_entity.pdbx_description
1 polymer ?
#
loop_
_entity_poly.entity_id
_entity_poly.type
_entity_poly.pdbx_seq_one_letter_code
_entity_poly.pdbx_strand_id
1 'polypeptide(L)'
;MRGRGLATYLTVLAVPLAAAGLDFRNAVIVIPMGASMPERKTAAMLSEEIEKRTQLRLKVQTQAASGPAFVLARADQAKSVAPQLAGAPGRAEGFAVRSSAEGSTPLAVATGFDDRGVVFGAGYLLRHLRMSRQLLELDAGLNVNTAPEMPVRGHQLGYRPKTNAYDAWSVPMWEQYIRELAIFGTNTIELIPPRSDDAADSPHFPLSQMEMMVEMSRIANEYRLDVSIWYPAMDKDYSDPATVEFALKEWAEVYKRLPRIDAIFVPGGDPGHTEPKYLMALLEKQTASLQRYHPKAQMWISPQSFNQQWMEEFVGLMKNEPAWLSGIVYGPQMRMSLPELRQRIPQRYPIRFYPDITHSLSSQFPVPDWDFAFAQTEGREVINPRPLAEANIFRVFRKYVQGFVSYSEGCNDDVNKFIWSGLGWNPEANIRDILVEYSRFFMGDHVAESVADGLLALERNWKGPLAANAGVATTMEQFRQLEAGATEPAVKPSGPLAELPSCEYLRKAV
;
A
#
# COMPACT_ATOMS: atom_id res chain seq x y z
N MET A 1 -63.26 15.10 -38.41
CA MET A 1 -62.91 14.07 -37.43
C MET A 1 -61.70 13.30 -37.96
N ARG A 2 -60.50 13.62 -37.43
CA ARG A 2 -59.27 12.87 -37.73
C ARG A 2 -58.75 12.32 -36.41
N GLY A 3 -58.84 11.00 -36.24
CA GLY A 3 -58.29 10.31 -35.07
C GLY A 3 -56.75 10.29 -35.09
N ARG A 4 -56.13 10.73 -34.00
CA ARG A 4 -54.70 10.58 -33.72
C ARG A 4 -54.51 9.28 -32.92
N GLY A 5 -53.88 8.29 -33.55
CA GLY A 5 -53.42 7.09 -32.86
C GLY A 5 -52.23 7.41 -31.98
N LEU A 6 -52.28 7.10 -30.69
CA LEU A 6 -51.19 7.09 -29.76
C LEU A 6 -50.36 5.80 -29.98
N ALA A 7 -49.12 5.93 -30.43
CA ALA A 7 -48.17 4.84 -30.47
C ALA A 7 -47.47 4.76 -29.10
N THR A 8 -47.75 3.71 -28.34
CA THR A 8 -47.08 3.41 -27.06
C THR A 8 -45.76 2.71 -27.37
N TYR A 9 -44.63 3.39 -27.16
CA TYR A 9 -43.31 2.78 -27.23
C TYR A 9 -43.05 2.02 -25.92
N LEU A 10 -43.01 0.70 -26.00
CA LEU A 10 -42.51 -0.16 -24.93
C LEU A 10 -40.98 -0.09 -24.97
N THR A 11 -40.40 0.63 -24.04
CA THR A 11 -38.95 0.60 -23.82
C THR A 11 -38.63 -0.65 -23.01
N VAL A 12 -38.12 -1.67 -23.67
CA VAL A 12 -37.57 -2.86 -23.01
C VAL A 12 -36.26 -2.43 -22.39
N LEU A 13 -36.21 -2.22 -21.10
CA LEU A 13 -35.00 -2.12 -20.32
C LEU A 13 -34.30 -3.48 -20.37
N ALA A 14 -33.26 -3.59 -21.16
CA ALA A 14 -32.33 -4.71 -21.10
C ALA A 14 -31.61 -4.66 -19.75
N VAL A 15 -32.06 -5.49 -18.81
CA VAL A 15 -31.28 -5.79 -17.60
C VAL A 15 -29.99 -6.49 -18.09
N PRO A 16 -28.79 -5.97 -17.79
CA PRO A 16 -27.59 -6.69 -18.13
C PRO A 16 -27.62 -8.05 -17.43
N LEU A 17 -27.58 -9.13 -18.22
CA LEU A 17 -27.41 -10.47 -17.69
C LEU A 17 -26.05 -10.44 -16.94
N ALA A 18 -26.08 -10.63 -15.64
CA ALA A 18 -24.86 -10.81 -14.87
C ALA A 18 -24.07 -11.95 -15.52
N ALA A 19 -22.80 -11.69 -15.86
CA ALA A 19 -21.95 -12.74 -16.43
C ALA A 19 -21.96 -13.93 -15.47
N ALA A 20 -22.24 -15.12 -15.98
CA ALA A 20 -22.26 -16.32 -15.14
C ALA A 20 -20.89 -16.50 -14.47
N GLY A 21 -20.86 -16.59 -13.15
CA GLY A 21 -19.64 -16.80 -12.38
C GLY A 21 -19.06 -18.17 -12.68
N LEU A 22 -17.76 -18.24 -12.83
CA LEU A 22 -17.01 -19.48 -12.89
C LEU A 22 -16.80 -20.04 -11.49
N ASP A 23 -17.19 -21.27 -11.23
CA ASP A 23 -17.08 -21.93 -9.93
C ASP A 23 -15.67 -22.53 -9.72
N PHE A 24 -14.96 -22.04 -8.72
CA PHE A 24 -13.62 -22.49 -8.34
C PHE A 24 -13.56 -23.25 -7.00
N ARG A 25 -14.69 -23.67 -6.42
CA ARG A 25 -14.72 -24.36 -5.11
C ARG A 25 -13.82 -25.60 -5.06
N ASN A 26 -13.67 -26.30 -6.17
CA ASN A 26 -12.85 -27.51 -6.30
C ASN A 26 -11.55 -27.27 -7.08
N ALA A 27 -11.11 -26.02 -7.16
CA ALA A 27 -9.92 -25.66 -7.91
C ALA A 27 -8.63 -26.10 -7.21
N VAL A 28 -7.58 -26.18 -8.03
CA VAL A 28 -6.18 -26.26 -7.55
C VAL A 28 -5.43 -25.02 -7.97
N ILE A 29 -4.34 -24.71 -7.29
CA ILE A 29 -3.39 -23.68 -7.70
C ILE A 29 -2.22 -24.35 -8.40
N VAL A 30 -1.95 -23.96 -9.63
CA VAL A 30 -0.87 -24.49 -10.45
C VAL A 30 0.24 -23.46 -10.58
N ILE A 31 1.47 -23.88 -10.27
CA ILE A 31 2.70 -23.12 -10.51
C ILE A 31 3.66 -23.95 -11.35
N PRO A 32 4.58 -23.32 -12.12
CA PRO A 32 5.61 -24.06 -12.86
C PRO A 32 6.49 -24.93 -11.95
N MET A 33 7.01 -26.06 -12.46
CA MET A 33 7.91 -26.94 -11.69
C MET A 33 9.17 -26.18 -11.19
N GLY A 34 9.67 -25.21 -11.95
CA GLY A 34 10.80 -24.36 -11.60
C GLY A 34 10.42 -23.04 -10.92
N ALA A 35 9.23 -22.94 -10.32
CA ALA A 35 8.77 -21.71 -9.68
C ALA A 35 9.76 -21.18 -8.65
N SER A 36 10.00 -19.87 -8.67
CA SER A 36 10.85 -19.15 -7.72
C SER A 36 10.28 -19.19 -6.28
N MET A 37 11.05 -18.79 -5.29
CA MET A 37 10.55 -18.68 -3.91
C MET A 37 9.38 -17.67 -3.83
N PRO A 38 9.42 -16.46 -4.45
CA PRO A 38 8.28 -15.56 -4.48
C PRO A 38 7.04 -16.12 -5.18
N GLU A 39 7.18 -16.86 -6.27
CA GLU A 39 6.05 -17.53 -6.92
C GLU A 39 5.39 -18.57 -6.00
N ARG A 40 6.19 -19.37 -5.27
CA ARG A 40 5.67 -20.31 -4.26
C ARG A 40 4.98 -19.58 -3.10
N LYS A 41 5.58 -18.48 -2.62
CA LYS A 41 4.99 -17.64 -1.57
C LYS A 41 3.65 -17.04 -2.04
N THR A 42 3.59 -16.59 -3.29
CA THR A 42 2.36 -16.06 -3.90
C THR A 42 1.26 -17.14 -4.00
N ALA A 43 1.61 -18.35 -4.37
CA ALA A 43 0.64 -19.46 -4.40
C ALA A 43 0.11 -19.81 -3.01
N ALA A 44 0.98 -19.81 -1.99
CA ALA A 44 0.58 -19.97 -0.61
C ALA A 44 -0.36 -18.83 -0.16
N MET A 45 0.00 -17.58 -0.46
CA MET A 45 -0.84 -16.39 -0.22
C MET A 45 -2.24 -16.56 -0.82
N LEU A 46 -2.35 -16.93 -2.09
CA LEU A 46 -3.64 -17.13 -2.75
C LEU A 46 -4.47 -18.20 -2.03
N SER A 47 -3.87 -19.36 -1.70
CA SER A 47 -4.54 -20.45 -1.00
C SER A 47 -5.02 -20.03 0.40
N GLU A 48 -4.16 -19.38 1.17
CA GLU A 48 -4.45 -18.96 2.54
C GLU A 48 -5.51 -17.87 2.61
N GLU A 49 -5.47 -16.88 1.70
CA GLU A 49 -6.47 -15.82 1.65
C GLU A 49 -7.85 -16.34 1.21
N ILE A 50 -7.89 -17.32 0.30
CA ILE A 50 -9.13 -18.03 -0.06
C ILE A 50 -9.65 -18.84 1.13
N GLU A 51 -8.79 -19.63 1.79
CA GLU A 51 -9.18 -20.45 2.94
C GLU A 51 -9.78 -19.61 4.09
N LYS A 52 -9.17 -18.46 4.40
CA LYS A 52 -9.66 -17.54 5.44
C LYS A 52 -11.09 -17.07 5.18
N ARG A 53 -11.46 -16.80 3.94
CA ARG A 53 -12.75 -16.21 3.55
C ARG A 53 -13.81 -17.26 3.22
N THR A 54 -13.38 -18.44 2.76
CA THR A 54 -14.30 -19.45 2.22
C THR A 54 -14.33 -20.77 3.00
N GLN A 55 -13.31 -21.03 3.83
CA GLN A 55 -13.04 -22.33 4.43
C GLN A 55 -12.73 -23.43 3.38
N LEU A 56 -12.35 -23.04 2.17
CA LEU A 56 -11.91 -23.95 1.11
C LEU A 56 -10.38 -23.87 1.02
N ARG A 57 -9.72 -24.99 1.25
CA ARG A 57 -8.27 -25.11 1.14
C ARG A 57 -7.87 -25.63 -0.22
N LEU A 58 -7.34 -24.78 -1.07
CA LEU A 58 -6.88 -25.14 -2.41
C LEU A 58 -5.47 -25.74 -2.34
N LYS A 59 -5.28 -26.87 -3.04
CA LYS A 59 -3.95 -27.51 -3.13
C LYS A 59 -3.08 -26.80 -4.15
N VAL A 60 -1.80 -26.58 -3.80
CA VAL A 60 -0.78 -26.08 -4.74
C VAL A 60 -0.08 -27.28 -5.37
N GLN A 61 0.05 -27.27 -6.71
CA GLN A 61 0.70 -28.33 -7.48
C GLN A 61 1.49 -27.75 -8.67
N THR A 62 2.36 -28.57 -9.26
CA THR A 62 3.20 -28.20 -10.42
C THR A 62 2.76 -28.86 -11.73
N GLN A 63 1.80 -29.75 -11.67
CA GLN A 63 1.24 -30.41 -12.86
C GLN A 63 -0.02 -29.69 -13.34
N ALA A 64 -0.26 -29.72 -14.65
CA ALA A 64 -1.49 -29.18 -15.21
C ALA A 64 -2.72 -29.83 -14.58
N ALA A 65 -3.76 -29.04 -14.35
CA ALA A 65 -5.00 -29.52 -13.74
C ALA A 65 -5.92 -30.13 -14.81
N SER A 66 -6.64 -31.20 -14.44
CA SER A 66 -7.74 -31.77 -15.22
C SER A 66 -9.10 -31.15 -14.86
N GLY A 67 -9.16 -30.34 -13.81
CA GLY A 67 -10.34 -29.64 -13.28
C GLY A 67 -10.11 -28.12 -13.14
N PRO A 68 -11.00 -27.41 -12.42
CA PRO A 68 -10.86 -25.98 -12.20
C PRO A 68 -9.49 -25.61 -11.63
N ALA A 69 -8.88 -24.52 -12.12
CA ALA A 69 -7.56 -24.13 -11.67
C ALA A 69 -7.30 -22.63 -11.70
N PHE A 70 -6.51 -22.18 -10.73
CA PHE A 70 -5.77 -20.92 -10.79
C PHE A 70 -4.33 -21.23 -11.20
N VAL A 71 -3.82 -20.55 -12.22
CA VAL A 71 -2.43 -20.69 -12.67
C VAL A 71 -1.67 -19.40 -12.38
N LEU A 72 -0.55 -19.52 -11.69
CA LEU A 72 0.34 -18.41 -11.36
C LEU A 72 1.72 -18.70 -11.96
N ALA A 73 2.19 -17.83 -12.85
CA ALA A 73 3.48 -18.01 -13.48
C ALA A 73 4.07 -16.70 -14.00
N ARG A 74 5.38 -16.61 -14.14
CA ARG A 74 5.99 -15.58 -14.96
C ARG A 74 5.74 -15.85 -16.44
N ALA A 75 5.78 -14.78 -17.24
CA ALA A 75 5.47 -14.83 -18.68
C ALA A 75 6.34 -15.82 -19.47
N ASP A 76 7.61 -15.97 -19.07
CA ASP A 76 8.55 -16.92 -19.69
C ASP A 76 8.18 -18.39 -19.42
N GLN A 77 7.47 -18.68 -18.35
CA GLN A 77 7.07 -20.02 -17.93
C GLN A 77 5.58 -20.32 -18.14
N ALA A 78 4.74 -19.29 -18.31
CA ALA A 78 3.28 -19.43 -18.36
C ALA A 78 2.81 -20.37 -19.49
N LYS A 79 3.50 -20.38 -20.64
CA LYS A 79 3.17 -21.25 -21.77
C LYS A 79 3.31 -22.74 -21.45
N SER A 80 4.13 -23.12 -20.48
CA SER A 80 4.31 -24.52 -20.09
C SER A 80 3.15 -25.09 -19.26
N VAL A 81 2.37 -24.21 -18.61
CA VAL A 81 1.28 -24.59 -17.68
C VAL A 81 -0.11 -24.15 -18.15
N ALA A 82 -0.21 -23.12 -18.99
CA ALA A 82 -1.48 -22.60 -19.51
C ALA A 82 -1.28 -21.89 -20.87
N PRO A 83 -0.96 -22.60 -21.96
CA PRO A 83 -0.58 -21.99 -23.24
C PRO A 83 -1.68 -21.12 -23.86
N GLN A 84 -2.96 -21.46 -23.68
CA GLN A 84 -4.09 -20.75 -24.30
C GLN A 84 -4.37 -19.39 -23.65
N LEU A 85 -4.10 -19.25 -22.34
CA LEU A 85 -4.41 -18.05 -21.57
C LEU A 85 -3.15 -17.29 -21.08
N ALA A 86 -1.95 -17.75 -21.48
CA ALA A 86 -0.71 -17.08 -21.13
C ALA A 86 -0.72 -15.64 -21.66
N GLY A 87 -0.66 -14.67 -20.76
CA GLY A 87 -0.56 -13.24 -21.07
C GLY A 87 0.89 -12.82 -21.30
N ALA A 88 1.09 -11.69 -21.96
CA ALA A 88 2.39 -11.07 -22.16
C ALA A 88 2.38 -9.65 -21.58
N PRO A 89 2.60 -9.48 -20.25
CA PRO A 89 2.70 -8.15 -19.64
C PRO A 89 3.89 -7.39 -20.23
N GLY A 90 3.70 -6.09 -20.47
CA GLY A 90 4.60 -5.30 -21.30
C GLY A 90 5.84 -4.76 -20.59
N ARG A 91 5.85 -4.69 -19.24
CA ARG A 91 6.95 -4.07 -18.48
C ARG A 91 7.02 -4.60 -17.04
N ALA A 92 8.11 -4.25 -16.35
CA ALA A 92 8.37 -4.65 -14.96
C ALA A 92 7.14 -4.43 -14.05
N GLU A 93 6.94 -5.35 -13.13
CA GLU A 93 5.81 -5.44 -12.20
C GLU A 93 4.44 -5.62 -12.88
N GLY A 94 4.35 -5.55 -14.21
CA GLY A 94 3.11 -5.76 -14.94
C GLY A 94 2.61 -7.19 -14.85
N PHE A 95 1.30 -7.35 -14.99
CA PHE A 95 0.65 -8.66 -15.06
C PHE A 95 -0.44 -8.71 -16.12
N ALA A 96 -0.77 -9.92 -16.54
CA ALA A 96 -1.99 -10.21 -17.28
C ALA A 96 -2.83 -11.23 -16.50
N VAL A 97 -4.15 -10.98 -16.38
CA VAL A 97 -5.11 -11.92 -15.81
C VAL A 97 -6.15 -12.26 -16.84
N ARG A 98 -6.39 -13.55 -17.05
CA ARG A 98 -7.40 -14.07 -17.97
C ARG A 98 -8.22 -15.16 -17.31
N SER A 99 -9.51 -15.19 -17.56
CA SER A 99 -10.41 -16.28 -17.14
C SER A 99 -11.21 -16.83 -18.29
N SER A 100 -11.41 -18.14 -18.29
CA SER A 100 -12.18 -18.86 -19.33
C SER A 100 -12.85 -20.09 -18.74
N ALA A 101 -13.91 -20.55 -19.38
CA ALA A 101 -14.55 -21.84 -19.14
C ALA A 101 -14.44 -22.68 -20.40
N GLU A 102 -13.23 -23.01 -20.83
CA GLU A 102 -13.01 -23.86 -21.99
C GLU A 102 -13.51 -25.29 -21.68
N GLY A 103 -14.43 -25.80 -22.51
CA GLY A 103 -15.02 -27.12 -22.29
C GLY A 103 -15.74 -27.30 -20.94
N SER A 104 -16.32 -26.22 -20.37
CA SER A 104 -16.95 -26.16 -19.03
C SER A 104 -15.99 -26.25 -17.81
N THR A 105 -14.69 -26.29 -18.01
CA THR A 105 -13.73 -26.29 -16.89
C THR A 105 -13.22 -24.87 -16.61
N PRO A 106 -13.51 -24.30 -15.42
CA PRO A 106 -13.02 -22.98 -15.06
C PRO A 106 -11.50 -22.90 -14.98
N LEU A 107 -10.93 -21.91 -15.65
CA LEU A 107 -9.50 -21.63 -15.60
C LEU A 107 -9.28 -20.11 -15.44
N ALA A 108 -8.44 -19.73 -14.49
CA ALA A 108 -7.97 -18.37 -14.30
C ALA A 108 -6.44 -18.34 -14.27
N VAL A 109 -5.83 -17.51 -15.11
CA VAL A 109 -4.38 -17.44 -15.26
C VAL A 109 -3.91 -16.03 -14.95
N ALA A 110 -3.01 -15.91 -13.98
CA ALA A 110 -2.28 -14.69 -13.70
C ALA A 110 -0.82 -14.84 -14.14
N THR A 111 -0.42 -14.05 -15.13
CA THR A 111 0.92 -14.07 -15.71
C THR A 111 1.65 -12.78 -15.33
N GLY A 112 2.79 -12.88 -14.63
CA GLY A 112 3.63 -11.75 -14.29
C GLY A 112 4.77 -11.50 -15.28
N PHE A 113 5.14 -10.26 -15.51
CA PHE A 113 6.39 -9.91 -16.21
C PHE A 113 7.61 -10.44 -15.45
N ASP A 114 7.57 -10.31 -14.14
CA ASP A 114 8.56 -10.75 -13.16
C ASP A 114 7.87 -11.35 -11.93
N ASP A 115 8.64 -11.69 -10.89
CA ASP A 115 8.10 -12.24 -9.65
C ASP A 115 7.06 -11.31 -9.01
N ARG A 116 7.29 -9.98 -9.01
CA ARG A 116 6.32 -9.00 -8.51
C ARG A 116 5.04 -8.97 -9.32
N GLY A 117 5.15 -9.05 -10.64
CA GLY A 117 3.99 -9.14 -11.52
C GLY A 117 3.12 -10.36 -11.19
N VAL A 118 3.71 -11.48 -10.76
CA VAL A 118 2.94 -12.65 -10.29
C VAL A 118 2.21 -12.34 -8.98
N VAL A 119 2.88 -11.68 -8.01
CA VAL A 119 2.26 -11.24 -6.74
C VAL A 119 1.06 -10.32 -7.01
N PHE A 120 1.24 -9.31 -7.86
CA PHE A 120 0.19 -8.35 -8.17
C PHE A 120 -0.94 -8.95 -9.00
N GLY A 121 -0.64 -9.90 -9.89
CA GLY A 121 -1.65 -10.65 -10.63
C GLY A 121 -2.51 -11.55 -9.72
N ALA A 122 -1.90 -12.23 -8.76
CA ALA A 122 -2.63 -12.96 -7.72
C ALA A 122 -3.44 -12.03 -6.82
N GLY A 123 -2.89 -10.86 -6.47
CA GLY A 123 -3.61 -9.79 -5.75
C GLY A 123 -4.83 -9.31 -6.53
N TYR A 124 -4.72 -9.13 -7.84
CA TYR A 124 -5.85 -8.80 -8.70
C TYR A 124 -6.94 -9.87 -8.65
N LEU A 125 -6.59 -11.15 -8.75
CA LEU A 125 -7.55 -12.25 -8.60
C LEU A 125 -8.27 -12.18 -7.25
N LEU A 126 -7.54 -12.03 -6.15
CA LEU A 126 -8.11 -11.96 -4.79
C LEU A 126 -9.10 -10.81 -4.62
N ARG A 127 -8.86 -9.65 -5.21
CA ARG A 127 -9.74 -8.49 -5.14
C ARG A 127 -11.01 -8.62 -6.00
N HIS A 128 -11.01 -9.54 -6.98
CA HIS A 128 -12.12 -9.76 -7.92
C HIS A 128 -12.87 -11.06 -7.66
N LEU A 129 -12.35 -11.96 -6.84
CA LEU A 129 -13.04 -13.15 -6.40
C LEU A 129 -14.24 -12.81 -5.52
N ARG A 130 -15.40 -13.41 -5.80
CA ARG A 130 -16.54 -13.44 -4.90
C ARG A 130 -16.35 -14.58 -3.92
N MET A 131 -16.11 -14.22 -2.68
CA MET A 131 -15.76 -15.14 -1.60
C MET A 131 -16.74 -15.04 -0.45
N SER A 132 -17.31 -16.17 -0.08
CA SER A 132 -18.04 -16.35 1.19
C SER A 132 -17.90 -17.81 1.60
N ARG A 133 -18.46 -18.19 2.75
CA ARG A 133 -18.37 -19.57 3.23
C ARG A 133 -18.82 -20.57 2.17
N GLN A 134 -17.92 -21.47 1.74
CA GLN A 134 -18.13 -22.49 0.70
C GLN A 134 -18.53 -21.91 -0.68
N LEU A 135 -18.24 -20.63 -0.93
CA LEU A 135 -18.44 -19.98 -2.21
C LEU A 135 -17.09 -19.43 -2.71
N LEU A 136 -16.73 -19.74 -3.94
CA LEU A 136 -15.54 -19.20 -4.61
C LEU A 136 -15.83 -19.07 -6.10
N GLU A 137 -16.09 -17.84 -6.55
CA GLU A 137 -16.47 -17.56 -7.93
C GLU A 137 -15.64 -16.41 -8.50
N LEU A 138 -15.47 -16.43 -9.81
CA LEU A 138 -14.83 -15.38 -10.59
C LEU A 138 -15.61 -15.13 -11.87
N ASP A 139 -15.65 -13.90 -12.35
CA ASP A 139 -16.29 -13.59 -13.62
C ASP A 139 -15.60 -14.27 -14.80
N ALA A 140 -16.41 -14.78 -15.73
CA ALA A 140 -15.92 -15.33 -16.99
C ALA A 140 -15.42 -14.20 -17.90
N GLY A 141 -14.42 -14.51 -18.75
CA GLY A 141 -13.96 -13.60 -19.80
C GLY A 141 -13.11 -12.44 -19.30
N LEU A 142 -12.54 -12.50 -18.10
CA LEU A 142 -11.52 -11.53 -17.70
C LEU A 142 -10.38 -11.52 -18.71
N ASN A 143 -9.99 -10.33 -19.14
CA ASN A 143 -8.86 -10.12 -20.06
C ASN A 143 -8.16 -8.80 -19.70
N VAL A 144 -7.36 -8.85 -18.66
CA VAL A 144 -6.63 -7.71 -18.12
C VAL A 144 -5.16 -7.83 -18.49
N ASN A 145 -4.55 -6.73 -18.92
CA ASN A 145 -3.10 -6.61 -19.11
C ASN A 145 -2.71 -5.21 -18.66
N THR A 146 -1.97 -5.09 -17.57
CA THR A 146 -1.68 -3.83 -16.90
C THR A 146 -0.32 -3.83 -16.25
N ALA A 147 0.22 -2.63 -16.02
CA ALA A 147 1.46 -2.42 -15.29
C ALA A 147 1.40 -1.06 -14.59
N PRO A 148 2.10 -0.88 -13.46
CA PRO A 148 2.01 0.34 -12.69
C PRO A 148 2.62 1.55 -13.41
N GLU A 149 2.00 2.71 -13.24
CA GLU A 149 2.53 3.98 -13.77
C GLU A 149 3.70 4.49 -12.91
N MET A 150 3.61 4.39 -11.59
CA MET A 150 4.67 4.84 -10.70
C MET A 150 5.58 3.68 -10.29
N PRO A 151 6.90 3.81 -10.48
CA PRO A 151 7.86 2.77 -10.10
C PRO A 151 8.00 2.58 -8.59
N VAL A 152 7.72 3.59 -7.76
CA VAL A 152 7.74 3.50 -6.29
C VAL A 152 6.35 3.78 -5.75
N ARG A 153 5.79 2.82 -5.02
CA ARG A 153 4.48 2.85 -4.39
C ARG A 153 4.61 2.24 -3.01
N GLY A 154 4.84 3.06 -2.00
CA GLY A 154 5.19 2.57 -0.68
C GLY A 154 4.48 3.25 0.46
N HIS A 155 4.60 2.63 1.63
CA HIS A 155 4.05 3.14 2.88
C HIS A 155 5.03 2.91 4.02
N GLN A 156 5.13 3.89 4.92
CA GLN A 156 5.87 3.75 6.16
C GLN A 156 5.07 2.89 7.14
N LEU A 157 5.74 1.94 7.77
CA LEU A 157 5.17 1.04 8.76
C LEU A 157 5.99 1.13 10.05
N GLY A 158 5.48 1.88 11.01
CA GLY A 158 6.19 2.19 12.24
C GLY A 158 5.93 1.19 13.36
N TYR A 159 6.88 0.30 13.64
CA TYR A 159 6.90 -0.47 14.88
C TYR A 159 7.52 0.37 16.00
N ARG A 160 6.69 1.20 16.65
CA ARG A 160 7.09 2.24 17.60
C ARG A 160 5.94 2.60 18.54
N PRO A 161 6.21 3.11 19.77
CA PRO A 161 5.17 3.45 20.75
C PRO A 161 4.55 4.82 20.49
N LYS A 162 3.78 4.95 19.42
CA LYS A 162 2.97 6.15 19.12
C LYS A 162 1.49 5.84 19.13
N THR A 163 0.65 6.87 19.24
CA THR A 163 -0.80 6.75 19.06
C THR A 163 -1.12 6.12 17.71
N ASN A 164 -1.99 5.12 17.69
CA ASN A 164 -2.36 4.32 16.51
C ASN A 164 -1.22 3.54 15.87
N ALA A 165 -0.04 3.48 16.48
CA ALA A 165 1.08 2.71 15.99
C ALA A 165 0.85 1.18 16.14
N TYR A 166 1.79 0.43 15.60
CA TYR A 166 1.73 -1.03 15.51
C TYR A 166 2.60 -1.71 16.59
N ASP A 167 2.83 -1.07 17.74
CA ASP A 167 3.78 -1.54 18.77
C ASP A 167 3.37 -2.86 19.44
N ALA A 168 2.07 -3.21 19.42
CA ALA A 168 1.59 -4.50 19.92
C ALA A 168 1.57 -5.61 18.86
N TRP A 169 1.96 -5.34 17.64
CA TRP A 169 1.81 -6.29 16.56
C TRP A 169 2.86 -7.38 16.57
N SER A 170 2.40 -8.62 16.43
CA SER A 170 3.25 -9.80 16.28
C SER A 170 3.73 -9.99 14.83
N VAL A 171 4.74 -10.83 14.64
CA VAL A 171 5.27 -11.17 13.31
C VAL A 171 4.17 -11.68 12.35
N PRO A 172 3.23 -12.57 12.76
CA PRO A 172 2.13 -12.98 11.90
C PRO A 172 1.19 -11.82 11.50
N MET A 173 0.96 -10.83 12.37
CA MET A 173 0.15 -9.66 12.04
C MET A 173 0.87 -8.79 10.98
N TRP A 174 2.18 -8.60 11.12
CA TRP A 174 2.99 -7.91 10.11
C TRP A 174 3.00 -8.65 8.78
N GLU A 175 3.12 -9.97 8.78
CA GLU A 175 3.04 -10.74 7.54
C GLU A 175 1.70 -10.55 6.86
N GLN A 176 0.60 -10.60 7.61
CA GLN A 176 -0.73 -10.38 7.05
C GLN A 176 -0.87 -8.99 6.44
N TYR A 177 -0.43 -7.96 7.15
CA TYR A 177 -0.58 -6.58 6.67
C TYR A 177 0.30 -6.25 5.46
N ILE A 178 1.56 -6.67 5.47
CA ILE A 178 2.47 -6.51 4.31
C ILE A 178 1.92 -7.27 3.10
N ARG A 179 1.36 -8.45 3.29
CA ARG A 179 0.65 -9.23 2.27
C ARG A 179 -0.53 -8.45 1.68
N GLU A 180 -1.37 -7.87 2.52
CA GLU A 180 -2.53 -7.08 2.10
C GLU A 180 -2.12 -5.84 1.30
N LEU A 181 -1.10 -5.12 1.74
CA LEU A 181 -0.54 -4.02 0.97
C LEU A 181 -0.03 -4.48 -0.41
N ALA A 182 0.65 -5.62 -0.48
CA ALA A 182 1.11 -6.20 -1.75
C ALA A 182 -0.06 -6.60 -2.66
N ILE A 183 -1.12 -7.20 -2.11
CA ILE A 183 -2.36 -7.53 -2.85
C ILE A 183 -2.93 -6.29 -3.55
N PHE A 184 -2.80 -5.10 -2.96
CA PHE A 184 -3.28 -3.84 -3.52
C PHE A 184 -2.23 -3.03 -4.29
N GLY A 185 -1.08 -3.62 -4.61
CA GLY A 185 -0.11 -3.03 -5.53
C GLY A 185 1.00 -2.20 -4.90
N THR A 186 1.13 -2.19 -3.56
CA THR A 186 2.30 -1.65 -2.86
C THR A 186 3.54 -2.45 -3.23
N ASN A 187 4.64 -1.77 -3.54
CA ASN A 187 5.92 -2.41 -3.86
C ASN A 187 7.06 -2.05 -2.91
N THR A 188 6.86 -1.11 -2.00
CA THR A 188 7.89 -0.62 -1.08
C THR A 188 7.34 -0.51 0.34
N ILE A 189 8.04 -1.07 1.31
CA ILE A 189 7.76 -0.92 2.74
C ILE A 189 8.86 -0.08 3.36
N GLU A 190 8.49 0.99 4.07
CA GLU A 190 9.46 1.83 4.78
C GLU A 190 9.43 1.52 6.28
N LEU A 191 10.58 1.11 6.79
CA LEU A 191 10.79 0.73 8.18
C LEU A 191 11.33 1.91 8.99
N ILE A 192 11.19 1.84 10.31
CA ILE A 192 11.74 2.80 11.28
C ILE A 192 12.84 2.11 12.06
N PRO A 193 14.02 2.73 12.22
CA PRO A 193 15.14 2.15 12.95
C PRO A 193 14.86 2.13 14.46
N PRO A 194 15.58 1.30 15.23
CA PRO A 194 15.42 1.23 16.68
C PRO A 194 15.66 2.55 17.41
N ARG A 195 16.54 3.39 16.88
CA ARG A 195 16.77 4.74 17.41
C ARG A 195 16.16 5.78 16.48
N SER A 196 15.11 6.42 16.98
CA SER A 196 14.39 7.50 16.32
C SER A 196 13.99 8.57 17.35
N ASP A 197 13.03 9.42 17.04
CA ASP A 197 12.44 10.40 17.97
C ASP A 197 11.40 9.79 18.92
N ASP A 198 11.16 8.50 18.80
CA ASP A 198 10.23 7.76 19.66
C ASP A 198 10.95 7.13 20.87
N ALA A 199 10.17 6.67 21.85
CA ALA A 199 10.71 5.90 22.96
C ALA A 199 11.38 4.60 22.46
N ALA A 200 12.46 4.20 23.15
CA ALA A 200 13.23 3.03 22.75
C ALA A 200 12.50 1.70 23.03
N ASP A 201 11.49 1.72 23.89
CA ASP A 201 10.74 0.54 24.29
C ASP A 201 9.24 0.84 24.46
N SER A 202 8.45 -0.21 24.46
CA SER A 202 7.03 -0.20 24.79
C SER A 202 6.72 -1.47 25.60
N PRO A 203 5.83 -1.39 26.60
CA PRO A 203 5.36 -2.59 27.32
C PRO A 203 4.57 -3.55 26.42
N HIS A 204 4.22 -3.11 25.20
CA HIS A 204 3.43 -3.86 24.24
C HIS A 204 4.28 -4.55 23.17
N PHE A 205 5.57 -4.29 23.11
CA PHE A 205 6.46 -4.92 22.11
C PHE A 205 6.58 -6.43 22.32
N PRO A 206 6.07 -7.29 21.42
CA PRO A 206 6.32 -8.74 21.48
C PRO A 206 7.77 -9.11 21.13
N LEU A 207 8.46 -8.29 20.36
CA LEU A 207 9.89 -8.38 20.01
C LEU A 207 10.54 -7.01 20.17
N SER A 208 11.86 -6.99 20.35
CA SER A 208 12.60 -5.72 20.28
C SER A 208 12.45 -5.08 18.90
N GLN A 209 12.59 -3.75 18.82
CA GLN A 209 12.47 -3.01 17.55
C GLN A 209 13.40 -3.58 16.47
N MET A 210 14.65 -3.92 16.83
CA MET A 210 15.60 -4.50 15.88
C MET A 210 15.16 -5.89 15.39
N GLU A 211 14.67 -6.75 16.27
CA GLU A 211 14.21 -8.09 15.88
C GLU A 211 12.99 -8.00 14.98
N MET A 212 12.03 -7.13 15.32
CA MET A 212 10.86 -6.93 14.47
C MET A 212 11.24 -6.33 13.11
N MET A 213 12.17 -5.40 13.07
CA MET A 213 12.67 -4.80 11.82
C MET A 213 13.30 -5.86 10.89
N VAL A 214 14.06 -6.82 11.47
CA VAL A 214 14.61 -7.97 10.72
C VAL A 214 13.49 -8.83 10.15
N GLU A 215 12.46 -9.14 10.95
CA GLU A 215 11.31 -9.95 10.49
C GLU A 215 10.51 -9.22 9.40
N MET A 216 10.24 -7.93 9.55
CA MET A 216 9.52 -7.15 8.52
C MET A 216 10.31 -7.09 7.20
N SER A 217 11.64 -6.92 7.27
CA SER A 217 12.52 -6.96 6.09
C SER A 217 12.51 -8.35 5.42
N ARG A 218 12.51 -9.44 6.23
CA ARG A 218 12.39 -10.81 5.73
C ARG A 218 11.07 -11.03 5.00
N ILE A 219 9.96 -10.62 5.61
CA ILE A 219 8.61 -10.74 5.03
C ILE A 219 8.54 -9.98 3.70
N ALA A 220 8.96 -8.71 3.68
CA ALA A 220 8.98 -7.91 2.47
C ALA A 220 9.79 -8.59 1.34
N ASN A 221 10.96 -9.15 1.68
CA ASN A 221 11.80 -9.88 0.72
C ASN A 221 11.13 -11.14 0.16
N GLU A 222 10.34 -11.87 0.95
CA GLU A 222 9.59 -13.05 0.49
C GLU A 222 8.52 -12.69 -0.56
N TYR A 223 7.90 -11.51 -0.45
CA TYR A 223 6.97 -10.95 -1.45
C TYR A 223 7.68 -10.10 -2.53
N ARG A 224 9.02 -10.05 -2.53
CA ARG A 224 9.84 -9.22 -3.44
C ARG A 224 9.56 -7.72 -3.34
N LEU A 225 9.01 -7.25 -2.23
CA LEU A 225 8.84 -5.83 -1.99
C LEU A 225 10.18 -5.18 -1.65
N ASP A 226 10.36 -3.93 -2.03
CA ASP A 226 11.53 -3.15 -1.65
C ASP A 226 11.42 -2.71 -0.19
N VAL A 227 12.57 -2.68 0.49
CA VAL A 227 12.70 -2.22 1.86
C VAL A 227 13.42 -0.87 1.85
N SER A 228 12.68 0.17 2.23
CA SER A 228 13.23 1.48 2.56
C SER A 228 13.33 1.63 4.08
N ILE A 229 14.24 2.46 4.55
CA ILE A 229 14.33 2.83 5.97
C ILE A 229 14.34 4.35 6.07
N TRP A 230 13.36 4.91 6.78
CA TRP A 230 13.41 6.27 7.25
C TRP A 230 14.40 6.34 8.40
N TYR A 231 15.57 6.94 8.21
CA TYR A 231 16.66 6.89 9.16
C TYR A 231 17.12 8.30 9.54
N PRO A 232 16.59 8.90 10.61
CA PRO A 232 16.96 10.25 11.02
C PRO A 232 18.37 10.30 11.63
N ALA A 233 19.08 11.41 11.38
CA ALA A 233 20.35 11.71 12.00
C ALA A 233 20.10 12.38 13.38
N MET A 234 20.15 11.60 14.45
CA MET A 234 19.65 11.97 15.78
C MET A 234 20.65 12.67 16.70
N ASP A 235 21.95 12.72 16.33
CA ASP A 235 22.96 13.35 17.18
C ASP A 235 23.05 14.85 16.95
N LYS A 236 23.53 15.57 17.96
CA LYS A 236 23.49 17.04 17.98
C LYS A 236 24.51 17.70 17.06
N ASP A 237 25.66 17.05 16.82
CA ASP A 237 26.80 17.66 16.12
C ASP A 237 27.55 16.65 15.26
N TYR A 238 27.25 16.66 13.99
CA TYR A 238 27.97 15.84 12.99
C TYR A 238 29.21 16.54 12.37
N SER A 239 29.60 17.70 12.90
CA SER A 239 30.92 18.28 12.65
C SER A 239 31.99 17.58 13.48
N ASP A 240 31.62 16.93 14.59
CA ASP A 240 32.51 16.14 15.44
C ASP A 240 32.78 14.75 14.83
N PRO A 241 34.06 14.41 14.58
CA PRO A 241 34.41 13.09 14.07
C PRO A 241 34.00 11.91 14.93
N ALA A 242 33.96 12.07 16.27
CA ALA A 242 33.56 11.01 17.20
C ALA A 242 32.04 10.70 17.05
N THR A 243 31.23 11.73 16.89
CA THR A 243 29.79 11.60 16.61
C THR A 243 29.56 10.89 15.28
N VAL A 244 30.31 11.24 14.24
CA VAL A 244 30.23 10.58 12.93
C VAL A 244 30.62 9.10 13.04
N GLU A 245 31.69 8.78 13.78
CA GLU A 245 32.12 7.38 13.98
C GLU A 245 31.09 6.57 14.74
N PHE A 246 30.46 7.14 15.76
CA PHE A 246 29.37 6.52 16.49
C PHE A 246 28.18 6.19 15.56
N ALA A 247 27.71 7.16 14.77
CA ALA A 247 26.62 6.96 13.83
C ALA A 247 26.95 5.91 12.76
N LEU A 248 28.20 5.87 12.27
CA LEU A 248 28.63 4.86 11.30
C LEU A 248 28.56 3.44 11.89
N LYS A 249 28.94 3.27 13.14
CA LYS A 249 28.87 1.96 13.83
C LYS A 249 27.41 1.56 14.08
N GLU A 250 26.61 2.48 14.59
CA GLU A 250 25.19 2.24 14.92
C GLU A 250 24.41 1.82 13.68
N TRP A 251 24.48 2.56 12.57
CA TRP A 251 23.76 2.27 11.36
C TRP A 251 24.26 0.99 10.68
N ALA A 252 25.56 0.70 10.76
CA ALA A 252 26.14 -0.53 10.24
C ALA A 252 25.55 -1.80 10.89
N GLU A 253 25.18 -1.75 12.17
CA GLU A 253 24.51 -2.89 12.82
C GLU A 253 23.12 -3.16 12.22
N VAL A 254 22.37 -2.11 11.86
CA VAL A 254 21.10 -2.26 11.11
C VAL A 254 21.37 -2.86 9.73
N TYR A 255 22.32 -2.27 8.98
CA TYR A 255 22.64 -2.75 7.62
C TYR A 255 23.05 -4.21 7.57
N LYS A 256 23.84 -4.65 8.56
CA LYS A 256 24.33 -6.02 8.66
C LYS A 256 23.24 -7.03 9.01
N ARG A 257 22.26 -6.62 9.83
CA ARG A 257 21.25 -7.55 10.36
C ARG A 257 20.07 -7.76 9.44
N LEU A 258 19.67 -6.75 8.67
CA LEU A 258 18.53 -6.85 7.79
C LEU A 258 18.84 -7.70 6.55
N PRO A 259 18.00 -8.66 6.17
CA PRO A 259 18.20 -9.48 4.97
C PRO A 259 18.06 -8.69 3.66
N ARG A 260 17.33 -7.55 3.68
CA ARG A 260 17.12 -6.71 2.52
C ARG A 260 17.00 -5.24 2.92
N ILE A 261 17.75 -4.38 2.22
CA ILE A 261 17.60 -2.93 2.22
C ILE A 261 17.80 -2.46 0.78
N ASP A 262 16.82 -1.76 0.22
CA ASP A 262 16.87 -1.20 -1.14
C ASP A 262 17.11 0.31 -1.10
N ALA A 263 16.70 1.00 -0.02
CA ALA A 263 16.93 2.43 0.13
C ALA A 263 17.01 2.86 1.61
N ILE A 264 17.77 3.92 1.84
CA ILE A 264 17.72 4.71 3.07
C ILE A 264 17.22 6.10 2.72
N PHE A 265 16.28 6.61 3.50
CA PHE A 265 15.78 7.97 3.44
C PHE A 265 16.16 8.71 4.72
N VAL A 266 16.85 9.84 4.60
CA VAL A 266 17.28 10.66 5.75
C VAL A 266 16.58 12.00 5.73
N PRO A 267 15.72 12.31 6.73
CA PRO A 267 15.13 13.63 6.87
C PRO A 267 16.19 14.63 7.35
N GLY A 268 16.13 15.86 6.83
CA GLY A 268 17.15 16.88 7.11
C GLY A 268 17.01 17.54 8.48
N GLY A 269 15.77 17.69 8.96
CA GLY A 269 15.55 18.50 10.15
C GLY A 269 14.33 18.16 11.00
N ASP A 270 13.65 17.03 10.73
CA ASP A 270 12.55 16.56 11.55
C ASP A 270 12.37 15.03 11.44
N PRO A 271 12.82 14.29 12.45
CA PRO A 271 13.72 14.73 13.52
C PRO A 271 15.15 14.95 13.03
N GLY A 272 15.96 15.54 13.88
CA GLY A 272 17.31 15.97 13.59
C GLY A 272 17.37 17.48 13.34
N HIS A 273 18.54 18.02 13.29
CA HIS A 273 18.80 19.42 12.98
C HIS A 273 20.26 19.60 12.57
N THR A 274 20.59 19.07 11.39
CA THR A 274 21.96 19.01 10.91
C THR A 274 22.15 19.93 9.70
N GLU A 275 23.16 20.81 9.80
CA GLU A 275 23.54 21.72 8.71
C GLU A 275 23.85 20.91 7.43
N PRO A 276 23.35 21.33 6.25
CA PRO A 276 23.43 20.54 5.01
C PRO A 276 24.79 19.99 4.67
N LYS A 277 25.86 20.77 4.83
CA LYS A 277 27.24 20.32 4.53
C LYS A 277 27.67 19.14 5.40
N TYR A 278 27.33 19.14 6.68
CA TYR A 278 27.70 18.04 7.59
C TYR A 278 26.81 16.82 7.37
N LEU A 279 25.52 17.03 7.10
CA LEU A 279 24.62 15.97 6.75
C LEU A 279 25.06 15.25 5.47
N MET A 280 25.38 15.99 4.40
CA MET A 280 25.87 15.43 3.14
C MET A 280 27.18 14.66 3.33
N ALA A 281 28.11 15.17 4.13
CA ALA A 281 29.37 14.49 4.44
C ALA A 281 29.17 13.19 5.26
N LEU A 282 28.20 13.17 6.19
CA LEU A 282 27.79 11.96 6.90
C LEU A 282 27.21 10.94 5.93
N LEU A 283 26.26 11.36 5.07
CA LEU A 283 25.55 10.45 4.19
C LEU A 283 26.42 9.83 3.10
N GLU A 284 27.45 10.51 2.64
CA GLU A 284 28.47 9.92 1.76
C GLU A 284 29.15 8.72 2.44
N LYS A 285 29.58 8.87 3.69
CA LYS A 285 30.19 7.78 4.47
C LYS A 285 29.20 6.67 4.78
N GLN A 286 27.96 7.03 5.13
CA GLN A 286 26.88 6.06 5.37
C GLN A 286 26.52 5.27 4.12
N THR A 287 26.54 5.90 2.94
CA THR A 287 26.32 5.20 1.66
C THR A 287 27.43 4.17 1.41
N ALA A 288 28.68 4.54 1.62
CA ALA A 288 29.80 3.60 1.50
C ALA A 288 29.69 2.44 2.49
N SER A 289 29.20 2.69 3.73
CA SER A 289 28.93 1.66 4.73
C SER A 289 27.76 0.74 4.31
N LEU A 290 26.65 1.32 3.89
CA LEU A 290 25.44 0.61 3.44
C LEU A 290 25.75 -0.36 2.27
N GLN A 291 26.49 0.12 1.28
CA GLN A 291 26.80 -0.65 0.08
C GLN A 291 27.76 -1.82 0.30
N ARG A 292 28.44 -1.92 1.45
CA ARG A 292 29.20 -3.11 1.84
C ARG A 292 28.29 -4.31 2.11
N TYR A 293 27.09 -4.07 2.60
CA TYR A 293 26.10 -5.11 2.96
C TYR A 293 25.01 -5.23 1.89
N HIS A 294 24.58 -4.11 1.30
CA HIS A 294 23.56 -3.99 0.29
C HIS A 294 24.07 -3.20 -0.93
N PRO A 295 24.80 -3.85 -1.86
CA PRO A 295 25.59 -3.16 -2.90
C PRO A 295 24.76 -2.29 -3.86
N LYS A 296 23.45 -2.54 -3.96
CA LYS A 296 22.53 -1.80 -4.84
C LYS A 296 21.65 -0.79 -4.09
N ALA A 297 21.76 -0.74 -2.76
CA ALA A 297 20.95 0.13 -1.96
C ALA A 297 21.22 1.62 -2.22
N GLN A 298 20.17 2.39 -2.21
CA GLN A 298 20.14 3.80 -2.55
C GLN A 298 20.14 4.68 -1.30
N MET A 299 20.76 5.87 -1.40
CA MET A 299 20.69 6.90 -0.37
C MET A 299 19.86 8.07 -0.88
N TRP A 300 18.84 8.46 -0.10
CA TRP A 300 17.93 9.56 -0.36
C TRP A 300 17.95 10.56 0.79
N ILE A 301 17.82 11.85 0.48
CA ILE A 301 17.81 12.93 1.46
C ILE A 301 16.57 13.82 1.26
N SER A 302 16.02 14.32 2.36
CA SER A 302 15.02 15.39 2.32
C SER A 302 15.57 16.67 2.94
N PRO A 303 15.43 17.83 2.31
CA PRO A 303 15.68 19.13 2.94
C PRO A 303 14.50 19.59 3.82
N GLN A 304 13.79 18.64 4.42
CA GLN A 304 12.70 18.87 5.36
C GLN A 304 13.18 19.73 6.53
N SER A 305 12.35 20.68 6.95
CA SER A 305 12.61 21.62 8.05
C SER A 305 13.85 22.51 7.90
N PHE A 306 14.54 22.51 6.76
CA PHE A 306 15.63 23.45 6.52
C PHE A 306 15.10 24.89 6.51
N ASN A 307 15.82 25.79 7.19
CA ASN A 307 15.57 27.21 7.04
C ASN A 307 16.00 27.74 5.67
N GLN A 308 15.75 28.98 5.34
CA GLN A 308 16.07 29.55 4.03
C GLN A 308 17.58 29.46 3.71
N GLN A 309 18.45 29.74 4.68
CA GLN A 309 19.92 29.67 4.49
C GLN A 309 20.36 28.23 4.17
N TRP A 310 19.88 27.24 4.94
CA TRP A 310 20.19 25.83 4.74
C TRP A 310 19.61 25.30 3.42
N MET A 311 18.44 25.81 3.01
CA MET A 311 17.88 25.43 1.72
C MET A 311 18.76 25.92 0.55
N GLU A 312 19.27 27.17 0.63
CA GLU A 312 20.19 27.69 -0.40
C GLU A 312 21.52 26.93 -0.41
N GLU A 313 22.07 26.62 0.77
CA GLU A 313 23.26 25.79 0.89
C GLU A 313 23.04 24.40 0.28
N PHE A 314 21.95 23.75 0.63
CA PHE A 314 21.58 22.44 0.08
C PHE A 314 21.49 22.47 -1.46
N VAL A 315 20.78 23.43 -2.02
CA VAL A 315 20.69 23.58 -3.49
C VAL A 315 22.08 23.84 -4.10
N GLY A 316 22.93 24.59 -3.41
CA GLY A 316 24.33 24.80 -3.83
C GLY A 316 25.13 23.50 -3.87
N LEU A 317 25.02 22.68 -2.83
CA LEU A 317 25.70 21.38 -2.74
C LEU A 317 25.20 20.41 -3.82
N MET A 318 23.91 20.44 -4.13
CA MET A 318 23.31 19.59 -5.18
C MET A 318 23.86 19.88 -6.58
N LYS A 319 24.34 21.10 -6.86
CA LYS A 319 24.98 21.44 -8.15
C LYS A 319 26.28 20.68 -8.41
N ASN A 320 26.95 20.16 -7.36
CA ASN A 320 28.12 19.32 -7.48
C ASN A 320 27.81 17.90 -7.93
N GLU A 321 26.54 17.56 -8.02
CA GLU A 321 26.02 16.28 -8.45
C GLU A 321 26.69 15.06 -7.79
N PRO A 322 26.71 14.96 -6.42
CA PRO A 322 27.38 13.86 -5.73
C PRO A 322 26.85 12.49 -6.21
N ALA A 323 27.78 11.67 -6.72
CA ALA A 323 27.44 10.41 -7.40
C ALA A 323 26.81 9.35 -6.47
N TRP A 324 27.14 9.41 -5.17
CA TRP A 324 26.62 8.50 -4.16
C TRP A 324 25.13 8.75 -3.82
N LEU A 325 24.62 9.97 -4.05
CA LEU A 325 23.22 10.31 -3.75
C LEU A 325 22.32 9.88 -4.89
N SER A 326 21.25 9.15 -4.55
CA SER A 326 20.33 8.55 -5.51
C SER A 326 19.13 9.44 -5.84
N GLY A 327 18.66 10.25 -4.90
CA GLY A 327 17.49 11.11 -5.13
C GLY A 327 17.11 11.96 -3.93
N ILE A 328 16.05 12.74 -4.11
CA ILE A 328 15.51 13.67 -3.13
C ILE A 328 14.12 13.24 -2.70
N VAL A 329 13.82 13.39 -1.41
CA VAL A 329 12.48 13.17 -0.87
C VAL A 329 11.83 14.51 -0.57
N TYR A 330 10.64 14.71 -1.12
CA TYR A 330 9.79 15.87 -0.83
C TYR A 330 8.66 15.46 0.13
N GLY A 331 8.56 16.09 1.28
CA GLY A 331 7.62 15.73 2.33
C GLY A 331 7.06 16.92 3.10
N PRO A 332 6.49 16.68 4.29
CA PRO A 332 6.04 17.73 5.19
C PRO A 332 7.14 18.73 5.54
N GLN A 333 6.76 19.93 6.00
CA GLN A 333 7.66 20.98 6.51
C GLN A 333 8.69 21.50 5.49
N MET A 334 8.46 21.26 4.20
CA MET A 334 9.28 21.84 3.14
C MET A 334 8.98 23.35 2.99
N ARG A 335 10.01 24.19 2.99
CA ARG A 335 9.90 25.63 2.79
C ARG A 335 9.96 26.07 1.33
N MET A 336 10.21 25.13 0.44
CA MET A 336 10.24 25.33 -1.00
C MET A 336 9.13 24.50 -1.64
N SER A 337 8.41 25.03 -2.60
CA SER A 337 7.39 24.26 -3.31
C SER A 337 8.02 23.15 -4.17
N LEU A 338 7.30 22.07 -4.40
CA LEU A 338 7.80 20.95 -5.21
C LEU A 338 8.16 21.37 -6.66
N PRO A 339 7.36 22.21 -7.35
CA PRO A 339 7.75 22.72 -8.66
C PRO A 339 9.06 23.51 -8.63
N GLU A 340 9.27 24.36 -7.62
CA GLU A 340 10.48 25.13 -7.45
C GLU A 340 11.68 24.24 -7.14
N LEU A 341 11.54 23.28 -6.23
CA LEU A 341 12.57 22.31 -5.93
C LEU A 341 13.00 21.57 -7.22
N ARG A 342 12.03 21.10 -8.02
CA ARG A 342 12.32 20.42 -9.29
C ARG A 342 13.09 21.29 -10.28
N GLN A 343 12.84 22.60 -10.31
CA GLN A 343 13.57 23.53 -11.17
C GLN A 343 15.01 23.79 -10.72
N ARG A 344 15.24 23.77 -9.40
CA ARG A 344 16.53 24.15 -8.80
C ARG A 344 17.51 22.99 -8.62
N ILE A 345 17.00 21.74 -8.62
CA ILE A 345 17.82 20.54 -8.46
C ILE A 345 18.17 19.95 -9.84
N PRO A 346 19.40 19.42 -10.04
CA PRO A 346 19.75 18.74 -11.28
C PRO A 346 18.79 17.62 -11.65
N GLN A 347 18.44 17.51 -12.95
CA GLN A 347 17.44 16.57 -13.45
C GLN A 347 17.81 15.10 -13.22
N ARG A 348 19.07 14.78 -13.04
CA ARG A 348 19.51 13.41 -12.74
C ARG A 348 18.97 12.87 -11.41
N TYR A 349 18.62 13.76 -10.45
CA TYR A 349 18.02 13.33 -9.19
C TYR A 349 16.50 13.21 -9.34
N PRO A 350 15.97 11.98 -9.28
CA PRO A 350 14.54 11.80 -9.15
C PRO A 350 14.06 12.36 -7.81
N ILE A 351 12.80 12.79 -7.79
CA ILE A 351 12.13 13.19 -6.54
C ILE A 351 11.11 12.12 -6.19
N ARG A 352 11.14 11.65 -4.94
CA ARG A 352 10.13 10.80 -4.34
C ARG A 352 9.24 11.66 -3.44
N PHE A 353 7.95 11.43 -3.47
CA PHE A 353 7.02 12.11 -2.58
C PHE A 353 6.87 11.35 -1.26
N TYR A 354 6.82 12.07 -0.16
CA TYR A 354 6.57 11.59 1.19
C TYR A 354 5.36 12.31 1.75
N PRO A 355 4.13 11.97 1.25
CA PRO A 355 2.90 12.63 1.68
C PRO A 355 2.52 12.18 3.08
N ASP A 356 2.07 13.13 3.90
CA ASP A 356 1.40 12.86 5.17
C ASP A 356 -0.06 12.48 4.91
N ILE A 357 -0.38 11.21 5.07
CA ILE A 357 -1.72 10.65 4.86
C ILE A 357 -2.46 10.33 6.15
N THR A 358 -1.84 10.62 7.31
CA THR A 358 -2.37 10.30 8.63
C THR A 358 -3.02 11.48 9.29
N HIS A 359 -2.29 12.60 9.37
CA HIS A 359 -2.73 13.75 10.15
C HIS A 359 -3.84 14.53 9.47
N SER A 360 -4.76 15.02 10.27
CA SER A 360 -5.95 15.73 9.81
C SER A 360 -5.98 17.19 10.25
N LEU A 361 -5.26 17.51 11.33
CA LEU A 361 -5.15 18.86 11.90
C LEU A 361 -3.67 19.19 12.12
N SER A 362 -3.27 20.44 11.86
CA SER A 362 -1.87 20.89 12.00
C SER A 362 -0.88 20.02 11.21
N SER A 363 -1.23 19.69 9.98
CA SER A 363 -0.54 18.75 9.11
C SER A 363 -0.18 19.36 7.75
N GLN A 364 0.49 18.58 6.89
CA GLN A 364 0.80 18.98 5.52
C GLN A 364 -0.46 19.26 4.70
N PHE A 365 -1.52 18.46 4.89
CA PHE A 365 -2.79 18.56 4.19
C PHE A 365 -3.95 18.50 5.17
N PRO A 366 -4.21 19.58 5.92
CA PRO A 366 -5.30 19.58 6.89
C PRO A 366 -6.65 19.38 6.23
N VAL A 367 -7.60 18.79 6.97
CA VAL A 367 -8.99 18.68 6.51
C VAL A 367 -9.58 20.09 6.40
N PRO A 368 -10.08 20.49 5.24
CA PRO A 368 -10.73 21.79 5.11
C PRO A 368 -12.14 21.77 5.69
N ASP A 369 -12.61 22.93 6.15
CA ASP A 369 -14.02 23.16 6.52
C ASP A 369 -14.59 22.25 7.62
N TRP A 370 -13.76 21.78 8.56
CA TRP A 370 -14.27 21.02 9.70
C TRP A 370 -15.16 21.88 10.59
N ASP A 371 -16.00 21.19 11.39
CA ASP A 371 -16.54 21.80 12.61
C ASP A 371 -15.40 22.26 13.53
N PHE A 372 -15.37 23.57 13.81
CA PHE A 372 -14.27 24.16 14.58
C PHE A 372 -14.20 23.61 16.01
N ALA A 373 -15.35 23.38 16.65
CA ALA A 373 -15.38 22.87 18.02
C ALA A 373 -14.87 21.42 18.05
N PHE A 374 -15.25 20.60 17.06
CA PHE A 374 -14.78 19.22 16.94
C PHE A 374 -13.26 19.21 16.67
N ALA A 375 -12.77 20.00 15.74
CA ALA A 375 -11.34 20.10 15.41
C ALA A 375 -10.48 20.49 16.63
N GLN A 376 -11.01 21.25 17.59
CA GLN A 376 -10.31 21.62 18.82
C GLN A 376 -10.25 20.49 19.85
N THR A 377 -11.12 19.48 19.75
CA THR A 377 -11.13 18.31 20.63
C THR A 377 -10.26 17.18 20.14
N GLU A 378 -9.85 17.22 18.87
CA GLU A 378 -9.05 16.20 18.22
C GLU A 378 -7.57 16.58 18.23
N GLY A 379 -6.72 15.58 18.28
CA GLY A 379 -5.29 15.75 18.06
C GLY A 379 -4.96 15.76 16.55
N ARG A 380 -3.71 15.39 16.24
CA ARG A 380 -3.25 15.25 14.87
C ARG A 380 -3.75 13.97 14.22
N GLU A 381 -3.82 12.88 14.98
CA GLU A 381 -4.17 11.54 14.54
C GLU A 381 -5.64 11.26 14.87
N VAL A 382 -6.45 11.17 13.85
CA VAL A 382 -7.84 10.74 13.96
C VAL A 382 -8.12 9.66 12.91
N ILE A 383 -9.13 8.83 13.14
CA ILE A 383 -9.60 7.89 12.11
C ILE A 383 -10.12 8.71 10.95
N ASN A 384 -9.48 8.55 9.79
CA ASN A 384 -9.66 9.51 8.72
C ASN A 384 -9.57 8.87 7.32
N PRO A 385 -10.59 8.16 6.86
CA PRO A 385 -10.69 7.84 5.45
C PRO A 385 -10.96 9.13 4.66
N ARG A 386 -10.02 9.53 3.79
CA ARG A 386 -10.08 10.73 2.95
C ARG A 386 -9.87 10.39 1.47
N PRO A 387 -10.58 9.44 0.90
CA PRO A 387 -10.27 8.89 -0.42
C PRO A 387 -10.26 9.94 -1.53
N LEU A 388 -11.17 10.92 -1.51
CA LEU A 388 -11.24 11.96 -2.55
C LEU A 388 -10.17 13.03 -2.36
N ALA A 389 -9.90 13.44 -1.11
CA ALA A 389 -8.85 14.41 -0.80
C ALA A 389 -7.47 13.84 -1.15
N GLU A 390 -7.18 12.61 -0.74
CA GLU A 390 -5.92 11.92 -1.03
C GLU A 390 -5.72 11.73 -2.55
N ALA A 391 -6.78 11.37 -3.27
CA ALA A 391 -6.72 11.28 -4.72
C ALA A 391 -6.40 12.63 -5.39
N ASN A 392 -6.96 13.72 -4.88
CA ASN A 392 -6.67 15.06 -5.39
C ASN A 392 -5.22 15.46 -5.13
N ILE A 393 -4.72 15.22 -3.90
CA ILE A 393 -3.32 15.46 -3.52
C ILE A 393 -2.39 14.68 -4.46
N PHE A 394 -2.64 13.36 -4.63
CA PHE A 394 -1.86 12.53 -5.54
C PHE A 394 -1.80 13.12 -6.94
N ARG A 395 -2.96 13.46 -7.54
CA ARG A 395 -3.06 13.95 -8.92
C ARG A 395 -2.36 15.28 -9.14
N VAL A 396 -2.36 16.16 -8.14
CA VAL A 396 -1.65 17.45 -8.19
C VAL A 396 -0.13 17.27 -8.26
N PHE A 397 0.40 16.35 -7.44
CA PHE A 397 1.85 16.21 -7.26
C PHE A 397 2.51 15.18 -8.17
N ARG A 398 1.78 14.18 -8.69
CA ARG A 398 2.33 13.05 -9.46
C ARG A 398 3.27 13.44 -10.60
N LYS A 399 3.03 14.56 -11.27
CA LYS A 399 3.82 15.00 -12.43
C LYS A 399 5.25 15.45 -12.11
N TYR A 400 5.56 15.66 -10.85
CA TYR A 400 6.88 16.13 -10.40
C TYR A 400 7.72 15.02 -9.78
N VAL A 401 7.14 13.86 -9.53
CA VAL A 401 7.75 12.78 -8.76
C VAL A 401 7.71 11.45 -9.50
N GLN A 402 8.66 10.57 -9.21
CA GLN A 402 8.67 9.22 -9.80
C GLN A 402 7.88 8.19 -8.98
N GLY A 403 7.35 8.58 -7.82
CA GLY A 403 6.62 7.72 -6.93
C GLY A 403 6.51 8.32 -5.54
N PHE A 404 6.01 7.52 -4.63
CA PHE A 404 5.78 7.94 -3.24
C PHE A 404 6.11 6.82 -2.26
N VAL A 405 6.44 7.23 -1.04
CA VAL A 405 6.32 6.40 0.16
C VAL A 405 5.62 7.28 1.19
N SER A 406 4.40 6.96 1.54
CA SER A 406 3.60 7.83 2.42
C SER A 406 4.10 7.80 3.87
N TYR A 407 4.06 8.93 4.53
CA TYR A 407 4.15 8.99 5.98
C TYR A 407 2.89 8.40 6.60
N SER A 408 3.06 7.48 7.54
CA SER A 408 1.98 6.83 8.28
C SER A 408 2.37 6.63 9.75
N GLU A 409 1.46 6.90 10.67
CA GLU A 409 1.66 6.62 12.10
C GLU A 409 0.88 5.39 12.58
N GLY A 410 0.12 4.74 11.72
CA GLY A 410 -0.56 3.54 12.16
C GLY A 410 -1.73 3.10 11.26
N CYS A 411 -2.68 2.39 11.88
CA CYS A 411 -3.80 1.77 11.16
C CYS A 411 -4.95 2.72 10.80
N ASN A 412 -4.97 3.95 11.31
CA ASN A 412 -6.06 4.89 11.05
C ASN A 412 -6.12 5.39 9.61
N ASP A 413 -5.00 5.36 8.90
CA ASP A 413 -4.88 5.80 7.51
C ASP A 413 -4.90 4.64 6.49
N ASP A 414 -5.40 3.48 6.88
CA ASP A 414 -5.40 2.27 6.07
C ASP A 414 -6.07 2.48 4.69
N VAL A 415 -7.29 3.00 4.66
CA VAL A 415 -8.00 3.30 3.39
C VAL A 415 -7.18 4.24 2.51
N ASN A 416 -6.53 5.24 3.10
CA ASN A 416 -5.71 6.20 2.36
C ASN A 416 -4.50 5.50 1.69
N LYS A 417 -3.86 4.52 2.34
CA LYS A 417 -2.79 3.71 1.73
C LYS A 417 -3.26 3.00 0.47
N PHE A 418 -4.44 2.37 0.51
CA PHE A 418 -4.97 1.65 -0.65
C PHE A 418 -5.36 2.59 -1.80
N ILE A 419 -5.87 3.79 -1.50
CA ILE A 419 -6.11 4.84 -2.52
C ILE A 419 -4.78 5.24 -3.18
N TRP A 420 -3.73 5.52 -2.42
CA TRP A 420 -2.43 5.87 -2.96
C TRP A 420 -1.83 4.76 -3.82
N SER A 421 -1.90 3.51 -3.36
CA SER A 421 -1.39 2.35 -4.10
C SER A 421 -2.15 2.13 -5.41
N GLY A 422 -3.48 2.22 -5.38
CA GLY A 422 -4.33 2.11 -6.57
C GLY A 422 -4.05 3.20 -7.60
N LEU A 423 -3.89 4.46 -7.15
CA LEU A 423 -3.54 5.58 -8.01
C LEU A 423 -2.08 5.52 -8.51
N GLY A 424 -1.16 4.99 -7.72
CA GLY A 424 0.20 4.73 -8.17
C GLY A 424 0.27 3.64 -9.25
N TRP A 425 -0.69 2.72 -9.23
CA TRP A 425 -0.87 1.74 -10.30
C TRP A 425 -1.48 2.39 -11.54
N ASN A 426 -2.65 3.02 -11.39
CA ASN A 426 -3.35 3.75 -12.45
C ASN A 426 -3.83 5.11 -11.93
N PRO A 427 -3.15 6.22 -12.29
CA PRO A 427 -3.53 7.57 -11.86
C PRO A 427 -4.94 8.02 -12.24
N GLU A 428 -5.51 7.41 -13.26
CA GLU A 428 -6.86 7.71 -13.76
C GLU A 428 -7.92 6.75 -13.17
N ALA A 429 -7.53 5.88 -12.22
CA ALA A 429 -8.47 4.95 -11.59
C ALA A 429 -9.63 5.71 -10.93
N ASN A 430 -10.81 5.12 -11.02
CA ASN A 430 -11.98 5.59 -10.30
C ASN A 430 -11.83 5.25 -8.80
N ILE A 431 -11.98 6.25 -7.96
CA ILE A 431 -11.79 6.10 -6.51
C ILE A 431 -12.81 5.13 -5.91
N ARG A 432 -14.08 5.21 -6.36
CA ARG A 432 -15.13 4.31 -5.90
C ARG A 432 -14.81 2.85 -6.25
N ASP A 433 -14.24 2.57 -7.43
CA ASP A 433 -13.88 1.21 -7.82
C ASP A 433 -12.77 0.65 -6.93
N ILE A 434 -11.76 1.47 -6.56
CA ILE A 434 -10.73 1.08 -5.58
C ILE A 434 -11.37 0.74 -4.23
N LEU A 435 -12.34 1.56 -3.78
CA LEU A 435 -13.04 1.31 -2.51
C LEU A 435 -13.96 0.09 -2.59
N VAL A 436 -14.56 -0.21 -3.73
CA VAL A 436 -15.35 -1.45 -3.94
C VAL A 436 -14.44 -2.68 -3.89
N GLU A 437 -13.27 -2.65 -4.53
CA GLU A 437 -12.29 -3.73 -4.42
C GLU A 437 -11.82 -3.92 -2.96
N TYR A 438 -11.51 -2.83 -2.26
CA TYR A 438 -11.18 -2.84 -0.82
C TYR A 438 -12.30 -3.48 0.00
N SER A 439 -13.51 -2.99 -0.16
CA SER A 439 -14.68 -3.46 0.59
C SER A 439 -15.01 -4.93 0.29
N ARG A 440 -14.92 -5.36 -0.97
CA ARG A 440 -15.10 -6.75 -1.37
C ARG A 440 -14.09 -7.67 -0.70
N PHE A 441 -12.82 -7.27 -0.71
CA PHE A 441 -11.75 -8.09 -0.16
C PHE A 441 -11.85 -8.22 1.36
N PHE A 442 -12.12 -7.13 2.08
CA PHE A 442 -12.12 -7.10 3.56
C PHE A 442 -13.48 -7.40 4.19
N MET A 443 -14.60 -7.01 3.56
CA MET A 443 -15.93 -7.09 4.14
C MET A 443 -16.84 -8.11 3.43
N GLY A 444 -16.51 -8.48 2.20
CA GLY A 444 -17.29 -9.41 1.38
C GLY A 444 -18.03 -8.75 0.23
N ASP A 445 -18.28 -9.53 -0.82
CA ASP A 445 -18.85 -9.04 -2.06
C ASP A 445 -20.26 -8.45 -1.90
N HIS A 446 -21.09 -9.07 -1.04
CA HIS A 446 -22.50 -8.67 -0.84
C HIS A 446 -22.70 -7.27 -0.23
N VAL A 447 -21.68 -6.72 0.44
CA VAL A 447 -21.71 -5.37 1.06
C VAL A 447 -20.75 -4.39 0.40
N ALA A 448 -19.98 -4.83 -0.59
CA ALA A 448 -18.85 -4.07 -1.14
C ALA A 448 -19.24 -2.66 -1.63
N GLU A 449 -20.30 -2.56 -2.40
CA GLU A 449 -20.79 -1.28 -2.93
C GLU A 449 -21.26 -0.33 -1.80
N SER A 450 -22.02 -0.87 -0.84
CA SER A 450 -22.57 -0.08 0.27
C SER A 450 -21.48 0.39 1.24
N VAL A 451 -20.46 -0.44 1.50
CA VAL A 451 -19.30 -0.04 2.33
C VAL A 451 -18.46 1.02 1.61
N ALA A 452 -18.22 0.88 0.32
CA ALA A 452 -17.52 1.88 -0.47
C ALA A 452 -18.21 3.25 -0.43
N ASP A 453 -19.54 3.26 -0.58
CA ASP A 453 -20.34 4.48 -0.46
C ASP A 453 -20.33 5.05 0.97
N GLY A 454 -20.30 4.19 1.98
CA GLY A 454 -20.13 4.57 3.38
C GLY A 454 -18.78 5.23 3.66
N LEU A 455 -17.68 4.70 3.14
CA LEU A 455 -16.33 5.30 3.26
C LEU A 455 -16.28 6.70 2.62
N LEU A 456 -16.89 6.88 1.45
CA LEU A 456 -17.05 8.20 0.84
C LEU A 456 -17.92 9.14 1.67
N ALA A 457 -18.92 8.60 2.37
CA ALA A 457 -19.78 9.38 3.25
C ALA A 457 -19.03 9.85 4.50
N LEU A 458 -18.16 9.02 5.07
CA LEU A 458 -17.32 9.40 6.22
C LEU A 458 -16.46 10.64 5.88
N GLU A 459 -15.85 10.68 4.70
CA GLU A 459 -15.09 11.88 4.27
C GLU A 459 -16.00 13.12 4.16
N ARG A 460 -17.20 12.99 3.62
CA ARG A 460 -18.16 14.10 3.52
C ARG A 460 -18.64 14.62 4.88
N ASN A 461 -18.69 13.75 5.88
CA ASN A 461 -19.14 14.10 7.22
C ASN A 461 -18.20 15.06 7.96
N TRP A 462 -16.98 15.21 7.50
CA TRP A 462 -16.02 16.16 8.07
C TRP A 462 -16.34 17.62 7.77
N LYS A 463 -17.23 17.89 6.80
CA LYS A 463 -17.47 19.26 6.29
C LYS A 463 -18.60 19.95 7.03
N GLY A 464 -18.29 21.14 7.55
CA GLY A 464 -19.23 22.05 8.19
C GLY A 464 -19.61 21.66 9.61
N PRO A 465 -20.55 22.40 10.24
CA PRO A 465 -20.95 22.19 11.61
C PRO A 465 -21.60 20.82 11.84
N LEU A 466 -21.06 20.01 12.75
CA LEU A 466 -21.57 18.66 13.05
C LEU A 466 -23.07 18.66 13.44
N ALA A 467 -23.49 19.63 14.25
CA ALA A 467 -24.88 19.76 14.70
C ALA A 467 -25.88 20.00 13.55
N ALA A 468 -25.41 20.50 12.41
CA ALA A 468 -26.23 20.74 11.22
C ALA A 468 -25.98 19.70 10.10
N ASN A 469 -25.12 18.73 10.32
CA ASN A 469 -24.75 17.73 9.31
C ASN A 469 -25.57 16.44 9.48
N ALA A 470 -26.73 16.37 8.83
CA ALA A 470 -27.59 15.17 8.83
C ALA A 470 -26.86 13.94 8.21
N GLY A 471 -25.80 14.13 7.44
CA GLY A 471 -24.99 13.04 6.86
C GLY A 471 -24.37 12.15 7.93
N VAL A 472 -23.98 12.68 9.08
CA VAL A 472 -23.40 11.91 10.19
C VAL A 472 -24.37 10.83 10.67
N ALA A 473 -25.62 11.21 11.00
CA ALA A 473 -26.64 10.27 11.45
C ALA A 473 -27.01 9.26 10.35
N THR A 474 -27.09 9.71 9.10
CA THR A 474 -27.40 8.83 7.95
C THR A 474 -26.29 7.80 7.72
N THR A 475 -25.03 8.20 7.80
CA THR A 475 -23.89 7.29 7.63
C THR A 475 -23.84 6.26 8.77
N MET A 476 -24.06 6.71 10.01
CA MET A 476 -24.13 5.81 11.16
C MET A 476 -25.22 4.76 10.99
N GLU A 477 -26.42 5.18 10.57
CA GLU A 477 -27.55 4.25 10.34
C GLU A 477 -27.24 3.27 9.18
N GLN A 478 -26.58 3.72 8.12
CA GLN A 478 -26.13 2.85 7.03
C GLN A 478 -25.19 1.74 7.55
N PHE A 479 -24.19 2.07 8.34
CA PHE A 479 -23.28 1.07 8.90
C PHE A 479 -23.97 0.15 9.90
N ARG A 480 -24.93 0.63 10.71
CA ARG A 480 -25.75 -0.22 11.58
C ARG A 480 -26.58 -1.24 10.80
N GLN A 481 -27.16 -0.83 9.67
CA GLN A 481 -27.91 -1.73 8.81
C GLN A 481 -27.01 -2.78 8.15
N LEU A 482 -25.81 -2.40 7.73
CA LEU A 482 -24.81 -3.34 7.20
C LEU A 482 -24.39 -4.36 8.27
N GLU A 483 -24.16 -3.93 9.50
CA GLU A 483 -23.82 -4.81 10.62
C GLU A 483 -24.98 -5.75 10.96
N ALA A 484 -26.20 -5.24 11.05
CA ALA A 484 -27.41 -6.03 11.33
C ALA A 484 -27.72 -7.05 10.21
N GLY A 485 -27.40 -6.72 8.97
CA GLY A 485 -27.57 -7.58 7.79
C GLY A 485 -26.48 -8.65 7.66
N ALA A 486 -25.40 -8.54 8.40
CA ALA A 486 -24.33 -9.53 8.45
C ALA A 486 -24.79 -10.77 9.24
N THR A 487 -25.54 -11.66 8.57
CA THR A 487 -26.23 -12.83 9.17
C THR A 487 -25.29 -13.97 9.58
N GLU A 488 -24.03 -13.93 9.16
CA GLU A 488 -22.95 -14.76 9.71
C GLU A 488 -21.76 -13.87 10.01
N PRO A 489 -21.08 -14.04 11.15
CA PRO A 489 -19.79 -13.38 11.31
C PRO A 489 -18.92 -13.84 10.14
N ALA A 490 -18.47 -12.90 9.33
CA ALA A 490 -17.33 -13.12 8.46
C ALA A 490 -16.35 -13.94 9.28
N VAL A 491 -16.06 -15.16 8.86
CA VAL A 491 -15.45 -16.25 9.64
C VAL A 491 -14.53 -15.68 10.71
N LYS A 492 -14.89 -15.83 12.00
CA LYS A 492 -13.98 -15.42 13.08
C LYS A 492 -12.67 -16.13 12.78
N PRO A 493 -11.58 -15.45 12.47
CA PRO A 493 -10.31 -16.10 12.31
C PRO A 493 -10.07 -16.87 13.61
N SER A 494 -9.88 -18.17 13.55
CA SER A 494 -9.48 -18.97 14.69
C SER A 494 -8.00 -18.67 14.94
N GLY A 495 -7.69 -17.89 15.97
CA GLY A 495 -6.33 -17.58 16.37
C GLY A 495 -6.09 -16.10 16.66
N PRO A 496 -4.86 -15.69 16.99
CA PRO A 496 -4.52 -14.32 17.35
C PRO A 496 -4.68 -13.28 16.23
N LEU A 497 -5.03 -13.70 15.02
CA LEU A 497 -5.34 -12.84 13.86
C LEU A 497 -6.82 -12.42 13.78
N ALA A 498 -7.61 -12.70 14.82
CA ALA A 498 -9.04 -12.37 14.88
C ALA A 498 -9.34 -10.86 14.88
N GLU A 499 -8.34 -10.02 15.03
CA GLU A 499 -8.42 -8.57 15.05
C GLU A 499 -7.59 -7.99 13.90
N LEU A 500 -8.05 -8.15 12.67
CA LEU A 500 -7.44 -7.46 11.54
C LEU A 500 -7.74 -5.95 11.61
N PRO A 501 -6.75 -5.08 11.37
CA PRO A 501 -6.92 -3.63 11.41
C PRO A 501 -8.06 -3.10 10.54
N SER A 502 -8.29 -3.71 9.38
CA SER A 502 -9.36 -3.36 8.45
C SER A 502 -10.77 -3.56 9.02
N CYS A 503 -10.98 -4.53 9.92
CA CYS A 503 -12.27 -4.68 10.62
C CYS A 503 -12.45 -3.64 11.74
N GLU A 504 -11.40 -3.01 12.19
CA GLU A 504 -11.46 -1.99 13.25
C GLU A 504 -12.08 -0.67 12.75
N TYR A 505 -11.96 -0.36 11.45
CA TYR A 505 -12.64 0.79 10.85
C TYR A 505 -14.17 0.70 11.02
N LEU A 506 -14.77 -0.46 10.79
CA LEU A 506 -16.20 -0.63 11.01
C LEU A 506 -16.60 -0.53 12.48
N ARG A 507 -15.77 -1.06 13.40
CA ARG A 507 -16.04 -0.98 14.85
C ARG A 507 -15.85 0.42 15.43
N LYS A 508 -14.96 1.25 14.84
CA LYS A 508 -14.67 2.61 15.32
C LYS A 508 -15.46 3.68 14.57
N ALA A 509 -15.97 3.38 13.37
CA ALA A 509 -16.80 4.30 12.59
C ALA A 509 -18.29 4.26 13.01
N VAL A 510 -18.68 3.30 13.82
CA VAL A 510 -19.98 3.15 14.48
C VAL A 510 -19.88 3.54 15.96
#